data_2605df7a556a6b9cc36fb47b4e462cce
#
_entry.id   2605df7a556a6b9cc36fb47b4e462cce
#
_cell.length_a   1.000
_cell.length_b   1.000
_cell.length_c   1.000
_cell.angle_alpha   90.00
_cell.angle_beta   90.00
_cell.angle_gamma   90.00
#
_symmetry.space_group_name_H-M   'P 1'
#
loop_
_entity.id
_entity.type
_entity.pdbx_description
1 polymer ?
#
loop_
_entity_poly.entity_id
_entity_poly.type
_entity_poly.pdbx_seq_one_letter_code
_entity_poly.pdbx_strand_id
1 'polypeptide(L)'
;PTRRSSDLIENYSAVLSGRAPGSMPTTLLDYFPEDFLLFVDESHVTLPQVRAMYGGDYARKKTLVEYGFRLPSAFDNRPLKFEEVESKLNQMIFVSATPGEYERQNSTQVAQQVIRPTGLLDPLISVRPVEGQVTDLLGEINARIQRHERVLVTTLTKKMAEDLTDYFTEQGIKVKYMHHEVDTFERMEIIKDLRLGTIDVVVGINLLREGLDLPEVSLVAILDADKEGFLRSETSLIQTIGRAARNAEGLVIMYADEVTDSMDRAITETERRRAIQTAYNAAHGIDRKSTRL
;
A
#
# COMPACT_ATOMS: atom_id res chain seq x y z
N PRO A 1 -2.86 -30.68 11.27
CA PRO A 1 -3.60 -30.16 12.42
C PRO A 1 -5.09 -30.37 12.20
N THR A 2 -5.69 -31.18 13.03
CA THR A 2 -7.13 -31.35 13.07
C THR A 2 -7.75 -30.04 13.50
N ARG A 3 -8.34 -29.30 12.57
CA ARG A 3 -9.19 -28.15 12.91
C ARG A 3 -10.26 -28.63 13.88
N ARG A 4 -10.41 -27.94 14.98
CA ARG A 4 -11.45 -28.24 15.97
C ARG A 4 -12.82 -28.13 15.30
N SER A 5 -13.76 -29.02 15.61
CA SER A 5 -15.13 -28.97 15.08
C SER A 5 -15.83 -27.63 15.37
N SER A 6 -15.41 -26.91 16.42
CA SER A 6 -15.86 -25.57 16.76
C SER A 6 -15.46 -24.49 15.75
N ASP A 7 -14.39 -24.68 14.97
CA ASP A 7 -13.87 -23.68 14.02
C ASP A 7 -14.79 -23.45 12.81
N LEU A 8 -15.89 -24.19 12.73
CA LEU A 8 -16.83 -24.15 11.61
C LEU A 8 -18.24 -23.72 12.02
N ILE A 9 -18.50 -23.57 13.31
CA ILE A 9 -19.84 -23.29 13.82
C ILE A 9 -20.36 -21.93 13.35
N GLU A 10 -19.45 -20.98 13.11
CA GLU A 10 -19.78 -19.69 12.53
C GLU A 10 -20.52 -19.79 11.19
N ASN A 11 -20.24 -20.82 10.39
CA ASN A 11 -20.92 -21.05 9.12
C ASN A 11 -22.42 -21.34 9.29
N TYR A 12 -22.85 -21.64 10.50
CA TYR A 12 -24.22 -21.98 10.83
C TYR A 12 -24.89 -20.96 11.75
N SER A 13 -24.30 -19.80 11.89
CA SER A 13 -24.78 -18.71 12.76
C SER A 13 -26.21 -18.28 12.42
N ALA A 14 -26.62 -18.34 11.16
CA ALA A 14 -27.99 -18.01 10.75
C ALA A 14 -29.01 -18.95 11.39
N VAL A 15 -28.71 -20.25 11.42
CA VAL A 15 -29.59 -21.28 12.04
C VAL A 15 -29.66 -21.08 13.56
N LEU A 16 -28.51 -20.84 14.20
CA LEU A 16 -28.42 -20.63 15.65
C LEU A 16 -29.12 -19.34 16.10
N SER A 17 -29.11 -18.31 15.29
CA SER A 17 -29.78 -17.04 15.56
C SER A 17 -31.23 -16.96 15.08
N GLY A 18 -31.76 -18.01 14.46
CA GLY A 18 -33.14 -18.05 13.93
C GLY A 18 -33.36 -17.11 12.73
N ARG A 19 -32.30 -16.71 12.02
CA ARG A 19 -32.43 -15.86 10.82
C ARG A 19 -32.96 -16.66 9.63
N ALA A 20 -33.78 -16.01 8.80
CA ALA A 20 -34.28 -16.64 7.58
C ALA A 20 -33.14 -16.91 6.59
N PRO A 21 -33.15 -18.00 5.82
CA PRO A 21 -32.17 -18.27 4.77
C PRO A 21 -32.07 -17.09 3.78
N GLY A 22 -30.85 -16.73 3.40
CA GLY A 22 -30.57 -15.63 2.49
C GLY A 22 -30.67 -14.22 3.10
N SER A 23 -31.10 -14.09 4.37
CA SER A 23 -31.15 -12.80 5.04
C SER A 23 -29.77 -12.18 5.22
N MET A 24 -29.76 -10.86 5.36
CA MET A 24 -28.54 -10.10 5.63
C MET A 24 -27.94 -10.50 6.98
N PRO A 25 -26.65 -10.85 7.06
CA PRO A 25 -26.01 -11.18 8.33
C PRO A 25 -25.80 -9.94 9.21
N THR A 26 -25.81 -10.16 10.52
CA THR A 26 -25.42 -9.15 11.50
C THR A 26 -23.91 -8.93 11.46
N THR A 27 -23.49 -7.70 11.51
CA THR A 27 -22.08 -7.28 11.46
C THR A 27 -21.74 -6.31 12.58
N LEU A 28 -20.49 -5.89 12.68
CA LEU A 28 -20.07 -4.88 13.64
C LEU A 28 -20.84 -3.56 13.45
N LEU A 29 -21.25 -3.22 12.23
CA LEU A 29 -22.00 -2.01 11.94
C LEU A 29 -23.36 -1.96 12.67
N ASP A 30 -23.95 -3.10 12.97
CA ASP A 30 -25.25 -3.20 13.66
C ASP A 30 -25.18 -2.84 15.17
N TYR A 31 -23.99 -2.68 15.71
CA TYR A 31 -23.77 -2.26 17.12
C TYR A 31 -23.63 -0.75 17.29
N PHE A 32 -23.51 0.00 16.19
CA PHE A 32 -23.44 1.47 16.22
C PHE A 32 -24.85 2.07 16.17
N PRO A 33 -25.02 3.30 16.68
CA PRO A 33 -26.28 4.04 16.51
C PRO A 33 -26.52 4.33 15.01
N GLU A 34 -27.78 4.58 14.63
CA GLU A 34 -28.16 4.77 13.23
C GLU A 34 -27.46 5.97 12.55
N ASP A 35 -27.07 6.98 13.32
CA ASP A 35 -26.45 8.21 12.84
C ASP A 35 -24.92 8.26 13.01
N PHE A 36 -24.25 7.10 13.06
CA PHE A 36 -22.79 7.05 13.17
C PHE A 36 -22.09 7.62 11.91
N LEU A 37 -20.91 8.18 12.12
CA LEU A 37 -20.01 8.63 11.08
C LEU A 37 -18.92 7.57 10.84
N LEU A 38 -18.79 7.13 9.60
CA LEU A 38 -17.76 6.17 9.19
C LEU A 38 -16.59 6.88 8.51
N PHE A 39 -15.38 6.67 9.02
CA PHE A 39 -14.13 7.02 8.32
C PHE A 39 -13.59 5.78 7.61
N VAL A 40 -13.42 5.88 6.30
CA VAL A 40 -12.83 4.82 5.48
C VAL A 40 -11.41 5.22 5.14
N ASP A 41 -10.47 4.72 5.93
CA ASP A 41 -9.04 4.94 5.69
C ASP A 41 -8.54 4.10 4.54
N GLU A 42 -7.57 4.65 3.77
CA GLU A 42 -7.06 4.06 2.52
C GLU A 42 -8.21 3.57 1.63
N SER A 43 -9.20 4.43 1.44
CA SER A 43 -10.47 4.08 0.79
C SER A 43 -10.30 3.48 -0.60
N HIS A 44 -9.28 3.91 -1.35
CA HIS A 44 -8.92 3.39 -2.67
C HIS A 44 -8.56 1.89 -2.67
N VAL A 45 -8.21 1.31 -1.52
CA VAL A 45 -7.96 -0.12 -1.31
C VAL A 45 -9.12 -0.77 -0.57
N THR A 46 -9.61 -0.12 0.49
CA THR A 46 -10.65 -0.67 1.38
C THR A 46 -11.97 -0.92 0.65
N LEU A 47 -12.43 0.04 -0.16
CA LEU A 47 -13.71 -0.11 -0.86
C LEU A 47 -13.71 -1.23 -1.92
N PRO A 48 -12.68 -1.36 -2.79
CA PRO A 48 -12.57 -2.52 -3.67
C PRO A 48 -12.52 -3.85 -2.93
N GLN A 49 -11.84 -3.92 -1.77
CA GLN A 49 -11.80 -5.14 -0.95
C GLN A 49 -13.19 -5.49 -0.41
N VAL A 50 -13.90 -4.53 0.18
CA VAL A 50 -15.27 -4.73 0.69
C VAL A 50 -16.19 -5.22 -0.43
N ARG A 51 -16.09 -4.64 -1.64
CA ARG A 51 -16.87 -5.05 -2.82
C ARG A 51 -16.56 -6.47 -3.26
N ALA A 52 -15.30 -6.91 -3.18
CA ALA A 52 -14.87 -8.25 -3.60
C ALA A 52 -15.16 -9.35 -2.58
N MET A 53 -15.32 -9.00 -1.29
CA MET A 53 -15.44 -9.97 -0.19
C MET A 53 -16.57 -10.97 -0.39
N TYR A 54 -17.77 -10.50 -0.76
CA TYR A 54 -18.95 -11.36 -0.97
C TYR A 54 -18.70 -12.40 -2.08
N GLY A 55 -18.21 -11.95 -3.23
CA GLY A 55 -17.97 -12.82 -4.38
C GLY A 55 -16.92 -13.89 -4.10
N GLY A 56 -15.84 -13.52 -3.43
CA GLY A 56 -14.77 -14.44 -3.04
C GLY A 56 -15.24 -15.50 -2.03
N ASP A 57 -15.99 -15.10 -1.01
CA ASP A 57 -16.55 -16.03 -0.01
C ASP A 57 -17.59 -16.98 -0.64
N TYR A 58 -18.48 -16.44 -1.47
CA TYR A 58 -19.47 -17.23 -2.19
C TYR A 58 -18.84 -18.29 -3.09
N ALA A 59 -17.85 -17.91 -3.91
CA ALA A 59 -17.17 -18.84 -4.81
C ALA A 59 -16.50 -19.98 -4.04
N ARG A 60 -15.81 -19.66 -2.93
CA ARG A 60 -15.20 -20.67 -2.06
C ARG A 60 -16.23 -21.61 -1.45
N LYS A 61 -17.32 -21.08 -0.90
CA LYS A 61 -18.37 -21.87 -0.25
C LYS A 61 -19.14 -22.72 -1.25
N LYS A 62 -19.38 -22.21 -2.46
CA LYS A 62 -20.01 -22.97 -3.54
C LYS A 62 -19.31 -24.31 -3.77
N THR A 63 -18.00 -24.27 -3.96
CA THR A 63 -17.19 -25.49 -4.13
C THR A 63 -17.31 -26.42 -2.91
N LEU A 64 -17.24 -25.88 -1.68
CA LEU A 64 -17.33 -26.68 -0.46
C LEU A 64 -18.69 -27.34 -0.27
N VAL A 65 -19.77 -26.69 -0.67
CA VAL A 65 -21.14 -27.24 -0.60
C VAL A 65 -21.36 -28.28 -1.71
N GLU A 66 -20.93 -28.00 -2.93
CA GLU A 66 -21.04 -28.94 -4.07
C GLU A 66 -20.33 -30.26 -3.80
N TYR A 67 -19.17 -30.22 -3.14
CA TYR A 67 -18.43 -31.44 -2.76
C TYR A 67 -18.81 -32.02 -1.37
N GLY A 68 -19.85 -31.53 -0.73
CA GLY A 68 -20.35 -32.04 0.55
C GLY A 68 -19.51 -31.70 1.78
N PHE A 69 -18.56 -30.79 1.70
CA PHE A 69 -17.75 -30.34 2.84
C PHE A 69 -18.45 -29.29 3.70
N ARG A 70 -19.55 -28.72 3.23
CA ARG A 70 -20.41 -27.76 3.93
C ARG A 70 -21.87 -27.99 3.59
N LEU A 71 -22.75 -27.62 4.53
CA LEU A 71 -24.20 -27.60 4.28
C LEU A 71 -24.58 -26.32 3.53
N PRO A 72 -25.69 -26.30 2.77
CA PRO A 72 -26.16 -25.10 2.07
C PRO A 72 -26.32 -23.86 2.96
N SER A 73 -26.68 -24.02 4.24
CA SER A 73 -26.81 -22.94 5.21
C SER A 73 -25.48 -22.20 5.50
N ALA A 74 -24.33 -22.74 5.09
CA ALA A 74 -23.05 -22.03 5.17
C ALA A 74 -23.04 -20.75 4.32
N PHE A 75 -23.86 -20.65 3.27
CA PHE A 75 -24.00 -19.43 2.48
C PHE A 75 -24.60 -18.26 3.25
N ASP A 76 -25.31 -18.50 4.35
CA ASP A 76 -25.95 -17.46 5.15
C ASP A 76 -25.01 -16.77 6.13
N ASN A 77 -23.83 -17.36 6.39
CA ASN A 77 -22.74 -16.70 7.12
C ASN A 77 -21.74 -16.14 6.11
N ARG A 78 -21.95 -14.94 5.66
CA ARG A 78 -21.24 -14.31 4.56
C ARG A 78 -20.90 -12.86 4.85
N PRO A 79 -19.91 -12.28 4.17
CA PRO A 79 -19.78 -10.84 4.12
C PRO A 79 -21.05 -10.19 3.55
N LEU A 80 -21.28 -8.93 3.91
CA LEU A 80 -22.33 -8.14 3.27
C LEU A 80 -22.01 -7.97 1.78
N LYS A 81 -23.05 -7.90 0.96
CA LYS A 81 -22.91 -7.36 -0.40
C LYS A 81 -22.63 -5.87 -0.31
N PHE A 82 -22.02 -5.30 -1.33
CA PHE A 82 -21.63 -3.89 -1.29
C PHE A 82 -22.85 -2.95 -1.11
N GLU A 83 -23.95 -3.25 -1.78
CA GLU A 83 -25.21 -2.51 -1.66
C GLU A 83 -25.82 -2.63 -0.25
N GLU A 84 -25.62 -3.77 0.42
CA GLU A 84 -26.04 -3.97 1.81
C GLU A 84 -25.18 -3.13 2.77
N VAL A 85 -23.86 -2.99 2.48
CA VAL A 85 -22.99 -2.09 3.23
C VAL A 85 -23.47 -0.64 3.06
N GLU A 86 -23.68 -0.20 1.82
CA GLU A 86 -24.15 1.15 1.53
C GLU A 86 -25.48 1.47 2.23
N SER A 87 -26.40 0.50 2.29
CA SER A 87 -27.70 0.69 2.96
C SER A 87 -27.63 0.89 4.48
N LYS A 88 -26.52 0.48 5.10
CA LYS A 88 -26.28 0.65 6.55
C LYS A 88 -25.56 1.94 6.89
N LEU A 89 -25.05 2.67 5.91
CA LEU A 89 -24.20 3.83 6.10
C LEU A 89 -25.02 5.12 5.90
N ASN A 90 -24.88 6.06 6.84
CA ASN A 90 -25.52 7.36 6.76
C ASN A 90 -24.52 8.42 6.26
N GLN A 91 -23.39 8.55 6.95
CA GLN A 91 -22.34 9.52 6.61
C GLN A 91 -20.99 8.83 6.52
N MET A 92 -20.24 9.16 5.47
CA MET A 92 -18.89 8.63 5.25
C MET A 92 -17.89 9.73 4.94
N ILE A 93 -16.67 9.55 5.44
CA ILE A 93 -15.50 10.32 5.05
C ILE A 93 -14.47 9.35 4.47
N PHE A 94 -14.15 9.54 3.20
CA PHE A 94 -13.09 8.78 2.54
C PHE A 94 -11.75 9.47 2.79
N VAL A 95 -10.76 8.71 3.26
CA VAL A 95 -9.40 9.18 3.46
C VAL A 95 -8.48 8.43 2.51
N SER A 96 -7.82 9.14 1.61
CA SER A 96 -6.91 8.54 0.64
C SER A 96 -5.96 9.58 0.05
N ALA A 97 -4.70 9.19 -0.18
CA ALA A 97 -3.75 9.98 -0.96
C ALA A 97 -4.04 9.89 -2.47
N THR A 98 -4.74 8.84 -2.90
CA THR A 98 -5.04 8.50 -4.29
C THR A 98 -6.49 8.01 -4.41
N PRO A 99 -7.50 8.88 -4.21
CA PRO A 99 -8.90 8.48 -4.23
C PRO A 99 -9.29 7.89 -5.59
N GLY A 100 -10.06 6.80 -5.55
CA GLY A 100 -10.56 6.10 -6.73
C GLY A 100 -11.77 6.77 -7.38
N GLU A 101 -12.34 6.09 -8.37
CA GLU A 101 -13.50 6.60 -9.09
C GLU A 101 -14.75 6.63 -8.21
N TYR A 102 -14.95 5.62 -7.37
CA TYR A 102 -16.11 5.55 -6.47
C TYR A 102 -16.14 6.75 -5.52
N GLU A 103 -15.02 7.10 -4.89
CA GLU A 103 -14.91 8.26 -3.99
C GLU A 103 -15.21 9.56 -4.72
N ARG A 104 -14.69 9.73 -5.94
CA ARG A 104 -14.93 10.95 -6.74
C ARG A 104 -16.39 11.12 -7.14
N GLN A 105 -17.07 10.01 -7.47
CA GLN A 105 -18.47 10.03 -7.90
C GLN A 105 -19.43 10.23 -6.71
N ASN A 106 -19.07 9.76 -5.51
CA ASN A 106 -19.95 9.76 -4.34
C ASN A 106 -19.60 10.82 -3.29
N SER A 107 -18.55 11.63 -3.51
CA SER A 107 -18.20 12.72 -2.60
C SER A 107 -18.88 14.01 -3.00
N THR A 108 -19.54 14.67 -2.04
CA THR A 108 -20.13 16.01 -2.22
C THR A 108 -19.13 17.13 -2.01
N GLN A 109 -18.04 16.84 -1.26
CA GLN A 109 -16.97 17.79 -0.95
C GLN A 109 -15.63 17.07 -0.91
N VAL A 110 -14.60 17.74 -1.41
CA VAL A 110 -13.21 17.25 -1.35
C VAL A 110 -12.35 18.26 -0.61
N ALA A 111 -11.70 17.81 0.45
CA ALA A 111 -10.70 18.58 1.19
C ALA A 111 -9.31 18.00 0.93
N GLN A 112 -8.33 18.84 0.59
CA GLN A 112 -6.95 18.42 0.40
C GLN A 112 -6.09 18.90 1.56
N GLN A 113 -5.41 17.96 2.23
CA GLN A 113 -4.40 18.29 3.23
C GLN A 113 -3.01 18.01 2.64
N VAL A 114 -2.38 19.03 2.09
CA VAL A 114 -1.05 18.93 1.47
C VAL A 114 0.04 19.34 2.46
N ILE A 115 -0.25 20.30 3.33
CA ILE A 115 0.74 20.87 4.24
C ILE A 115 1.11 19.90 5.36
N ARG A 116 2.42 19.67 5.50
CA ARG A 116 3.03 18.92 6.61
C ARG A 116 3.59 19.88 7.64
N PRO A 117 3.19 19.81 8.91
CA PRO A 117 3.69 20.69 9.97
C PRO A 117 5.21 20.58 10.17
N THR A 118 5.81 19.43 9.83
CA THR A 118 7.26 19.19 9.91
C THR A 118 8.07 19.97 8.88
N GLY A 119 7.42 20.57 7.88
CA GLY A 119 8.07 21.22 6.76
C GLY A 119 8.72 20.30 5.73
N LEU A 120 8.58 18.98 5.90
CA LEU A 120 9.15 18.00 4.95
C LEU A 120 8.47 18.13 3.58
N LEU A 121 9.30 18.20 2.56
CA LEU A 121 8.85 18.22 1.15
C LEU A 121 8.62 16.81 0.64
N ASP A 122 7.77 16.66 -0.36
CA ASP A 122 7.77 15.46 -1.18
C ASP A 122 9.14 15.27 -1.86
N PRO A 123 9.59 14.04 -2.14
CA PRO A 123 10.93 13.78 -2.64
C PRO A 123 11.16 14.41 -4.01
N LEU A 124 12.41 14.62 -4.35
CA LEU A 124 12.80 14.90 -5.73
C LEU A 124 12.64 13.65 -6.57
N ILE A 125 12.26 13.82 -7.84
CA ILE A 125 12.14 12.71 -8.79
C ILE A 125 13.19 12.91 -9.87
N SER A 126 13.94 11.84 -10.21
CA SER A 126 14.89 11.79 -11.30
C SER A 126 14.51 10.63 -12.22
N VAL A 127 14.26 10.91 -13.48
CA VAL A 127 14.08 9.87 -14.50
C VAL A 127 15.42 9.62 -15.17
N ARG A 128 15.83 8.35 -15.24
CA ARG A 128 17.11 7.92 -15.82
C ARG A 128 16.89 6.78 -16.80
N PRO A 129 17.76 6.56 -17.79
CA PRO A 129 17.60 5.49 -18.78
C PRO A 129 17.66 4.11 -18.13
N VAL A 130 17.00 3.14 -18.76
CA VAL A 130 17.02 1.74 -18.34
C VAL A 130 18.41 1.11 -18.59
N GLU A 131 19.09 1.50 -19.67
CA GLU A 131 20.45 1.04 -19.94
C GLU A 131 21.40 1.43 -18.82
N GLY A 132 22.08 0.46 -18.23
CA GLY A 132 23.00 0.68 -17.11
C GLY A 132 22.32 0.91 -15.74
N GLN A 133 21.00 0.76 -15.63
CA GLN A 133 20.24 1.03 -14.39
C GLN A 133 20.81 0.33 -13.14
N VAL A 134 21.29 -0.90 -13.25
CA VAL A 134 21.83 -1.66 -12.11
C VAL A 134 23.16 -1.07 -11.62
N THR A 135 24.02 -0.67 -12.55
CA THR A 135 25.33 -0.05 -12.22
C THR A 135 25.14 1.33 -11.62
N ASP A 136 24.26 2.14 -12.19
CA ASP A 136 23.91 3.45 -11.66
C ASP A 136 23.30 3.35 -10.26
N LEU A 137 22.36 2.44 -10.08
CA LEU A 137 21.70 2.16 -8.79
C LEU A 137 22.72 1.70 -7.73
N LEU A 138 23.69 0.85 -8.08
CA LEU A 138 24.76 0.43 -7.17
C LEU A 138 25.59 1.62 -6.68
N GLY A 139 25.88 2.56 -7.56
CA GLY A 139 26.56 3.82 -7.19
C GLY A 139 25.77 4.65 -6.19
N GLU A 140 24.46 4.81 -6.44
CA GLU A 140 23.55 5.54 -5.55
C GLU A 140 23.37 4.83 -4.20
N ILE A 141 23.27 3.51 -4.18
CA ILE A 141 23.21 2.71 -2.95
C ILE A 141 24.45 2.94 -2.10
N ASN A 142 25.65 2.85 -2.69
CA ASN A 142 26.91 3.07 -1.97
C ASN A 142 26.99 4.48 -1.40
N ALA A 143 26.54 5.50 -2.13
CA ALA A 143 26.49 6.87 -1.65
C ALA A 143 25.55 7.04 -0.44
N ARG A 144 24.41 6.30 -0.40
CA ARG A 144 23.47 6.32 0.73
C ARG A 144 24.01 5.56 1.94
N ILE A 145 24.64 4.42 1.74
CA ILE A 145 25.29 3.64 2.81
C ILE A 145 26.34 4.49 3.54
N GLN A 146 27.17 5.24 2.80
CA GLN A 146 28.16 6.15 3.38
C GLN A 146 27.54 7.23 4.29
N ARG A 147 26.29 7.60 4.04
CA ARG A 147 25.52 8.56 4.85
C ARG A 147 24.68 7.89 5.93
N HIS A 148 24.78 6.57 6.12
CA HIS A 148 23.94 5.77 7.01
C HIS A 148 22.45 5.87 6.69
N GLU A 149 22.10 6.05 5.43
CA GLU A 149 20.75 6.10 4.92
C GLU A 149 20.34 4.76 4.32
N ARG A 150 19.05 4.57 4.10
CA ARG A 150 18.48 3.31 3.63
C ARG A 150 17.83 3.47 2.26
N VAL A 151 17.76 2.37 1.53
CA VAL A 151 17.28 2.34 0.15
C VAL A 151 16.17 1.30 -0.02
N LEU A 152 15.11 1.66 -0.72
CA LEU A 152 14.08 0.75 -1.21
C LEU A 152 14.21 0.62 -2.72
N VAL A 153 14.16 -0.61 -3.23
CA VAL A 153 14.21 -0.90 -4.67
C VAL A 153 12.97 -1.69 -5.07
N THR A 154 12.22 -1.19 -6.05
CA THR A 154 11.04 -1.90 -6.57
C THR A 154 11.30 -2.48 -7.95
N THR A 155 10.97 -3.76 -8.12
CA THR A 155 11.07 -4.51 -9.36
C THR A 155 9.69 -4.95 -9.86
N LEU A 156 9.60 -5.48 -11.08
CA LEU A 156 8.35 -5.98 -11.66
C LEU A 156 8.10 -7.45 -11.37
N THR A 157 9.16 -8.24 -11.22
CA THR A 157 9.04 -9.70 -11.09
C THR A 157 9.81 -10.23 -9.89
N LYS A 158 9.36 -11.39 -9.38
CA LYS A 158 10.04 -12.11 -8.31
C LYS A 158 11.48 -12.46 -8.70
N LYS A 159 11.66 -13.00 -9.89
CA LYS A 159 12.97 -13.39 -10.40
C LYS A 159 13.94 -12.20 -10.45
N MET A 160 13.48 -11.06 -10.98
CA MET A 160 14.32 -9.85 -11.04
C MET A 160 14.73 -9.37 -9.64
N ALA A 161 13.82 -9.46 -8.66
CA ALA A 161 14.15 -9.08 -7.29
C ALA A 161 15.15 -10.04 -6.65
N GLU A 162 15.02 -11.33 -6.88
CA GLU A 162 15.96 -12.37 -6.42
C GLU A 162 17.34 -12.17 -7.05
N ASP A 163 17.42 -12.11 -8.38
CA ASP A 163 18.65 -11.91 -9.14
C ASP A 163 19.38 -10.63 -8.70
N LEU A 164 18.63 -9.55 -8.46
CA LEU A 164 19.19 -8.27 -8.01
C LEU A 164 19.69 -8.33 -6.55
N THR A 165 18.98 -9.05 -5.70
CA THR A 165 19.39 -9.27 -4.30
C THR A 165 20.69 -10.06 -4.24
N ASP A 166 20.81 -11.12 -5.03
CA ASP A 166 22.03 -11.94 -5.14
C ASP A 166 23.19 -11.09 -5.64
N TYR A 167 22.99 -10.32 -6.72
CA TYR A 167 24.00 -9.43 -7.25
C TYR A 167 24.49 -8.40 -6.21
N PHE A 168 23.57 -7.73 -5.50
CA PHE A 168 23.98 -6.77 -4.47
C PHE A 168 24.69 -7.42 -3.29
N THR A 169 24.31 -8.64 -2.93
CA THR A 169 25.00 -9.43 -1.89
C THR A 169 26.44 -9.75 -2.32
N GLU A 170 26.67 -10.13 -3.58
CA GLU A 170 28.00 -10.35 -4.14
C GLU A 170 28.85 -9.06 -4.15
N GLN A 171 28.22 -7.90 -4.28
CA GLN A 171 28.89 -6.60 -4.17
C GLN A 171 29.11 -6.15 -2.73
N GLY A 172 28.81 -6.99 -1.73
CA GLY A 172 29.00 -6.69 -0.31
C GLY A 172 27.95 -5.79 0.31
N ILE A 173 26.82 -5.56 -0.35
CA ILE A 173 25.69 -4.77 0.17
C ILE A 173 24.86 -5.64 1.12
N LYS A 174 24.48 -5.09 2.27
CA LYS A 174 23.56 -5.75 3.20
C LYS A 174 22.12 -5.54 2.71
N VAL A 175 21.67 -6.49 1.92
CA VAL A 175 20.35 -6.43 1.25
C VAL A 175 19.45 -7.58 1.70
N LYS A 176 18.15 -7.32 1.75
CA LYS A 176 17.12 -8.37 1.88
C LYS A 176 16.05 -8.22 0.81
N TYR A 177 15.51 -9.35 0.40
CA TYR A 177 14.36 -9.44 -0.49
C TYR A 177 13.06 -9.52 0.31
N MET A 178 12.04 -8.77 -0.13
CA MET A 178 10.70 -8.80 0.45
C MET A 178 9.65 -9.12 -0.61
N HIS A 179 8.89 -10.20 -0.41
CA HIS A 179 7.82 -10.63 -1.31
C HIS A 179 6.49 -10.87 -0.57
N HIS A 180 5.44 -11.18 -1.31
CA HIS A 180 4.09 -11.33 -0.75
C HIS A 180 3.91 -12.59 0.11
N GLU A 181 4.76 -13.60 -0.06
CA GLU A 181 4.75 -14.86 0.69
C GLU A 181 5.51 -14.76 2.03
N VAL A 182 6.29 -13.68 2.23
CA VAL A 182 6.95 -13.40 3.52
C VAL A 182 5.90 -13.22 4.58
N ASP A 183 5.98 -13.99 5.66
CA ASP A 183 5.02 -13.91 6.74
C ASP A 183 5.09 -12.56 7.49
N THR A 184 4.10 -12.29 8.32
CA THR A 184 4.01 -11.01 9.01
C THR A 184 5.18 -10.78 9.98
N PHE A 185 5.66 -11.82 10.64
CA PHE A 185 6.76 -11.70 11.61
C PHE A 185 8.10 -11.46 10.90
N GLU A 186 8.39 -12.24 9.87
CA GLU A 186 9.59 -12.06 9.05
C GLU A 186 9.62 -10.67 8.39
N ARG A 187 8.47 -10.19 7.90
CA ARG A 187 8.34 -8.83 7.37
C ARG A 187 8.68 -7.77 8.42
N MET A 188 8.17 -7.93 9.65
CA MET A 188 8.49 -7.02 10.75
C MET A 188 9.98 -7.04 11.10
N GLU A 189 10.63 -8.20 11.03
CA GLU A 189 12.07 -8.33 11.24
C GLU A 189 12.86 -7.61 10.14
N ILE A 190 12.51 -7.78 8.86
CA ILE A 190 13.15 -7.07 7.76
C ILE A 190 13.04 -5.54 7.94
N ILE A 191 11.88 -5.05 8.31
CA ILE A 191 11.64 -3.63 8.54
C ILE A 191 12.46 -3.14 9.74
N LYS A 192 12.50 -3.90 10.84
CA LYS A 192 13.30 -3.60 12.01
C LYS A 192 14.79 -3.57 11.68
N ASP A 193 15.27 -4.55 10.91
CA ASP A 193 16.66 -4.64 10.48
C ASP A 193 17.06 -3.43 9.61
N LEU A 194 16.16 -3.00 8.70
CA LEU A 194 16.37 -1.80 7.88
C LEU A 194 16.48 -0.55 8.75
N ARG A 195 15.60 -0.39 9.73
CA ARG A 195 15.62 0.76 10.66
C ARG A 195 16.85 0.77 11.56
N LEU A 196 17.26 -0.38 12.07
CA LEU A 196 18.45 -0.52 12.90
C LEU A 196 19.77 -0.41 12.11
N GLY A 197 19.72 -0.54 10.78
CA GLY A 197 20.90 -0.53 9.92
C GLY A 197 21.66 -1.84 9.88
N THR A 198 21.01 -2.93 10.29
CA THR A 198 21.53 -4.29 10.11
C THR A 198 21.56 -4.64 8.63
N ILE A 199 20.58 -4.10 7.86
CA ILE A 199 20.54 -4.12 6.40
C ILE A 199 20.45 -2.68 5.87
N ASP A 200 20.93 -2.46 4.66
CA ASP A 200 20.98 -1.15 4.03
C ASP A 200 19.94 -0.99 2.92
N VAL A 201 19.57 -2.11 2.28
CA VAL A 201 18.68 -2.14 1.12
C VAL A 201 17.60 -3.18 1.29
N VAL A 202 16.38 -2.84 0.89
CA VAL A 202 15.29 -3.80 0.70
C VAL A 202 14.86 -3.76 -0.77
N VAL A 203 14.89 -4.93 -1.41
CA VAL A 203 14.40 -5.13 -2.77
C VAL A 203 13.05 -5.84 -2.71
N GLY A 204 12.09 -5.45 -3.53
CA GLY A 204 10.80 -6.15 -3.57
C GLY A 204 9.94 -5.75 -4.75
N ILE A 205 8.89 -6.55 -5.01
CA ILE A 205 7.97 -6.31 -6.12
C ILE A 205 6.95 -5.23 -5.74
N ASN A 206 6.34 -5.38 -4.59
CA ASN A 206 5.32 -4.47 -4.08
C ASN A 206 5.64 -4.11 -2.62
N LEU A 207 6.46 -3.09 -2.46
CA LEU A 207 6.82 -2.54 -1.15
C LEU A 207 5.78 -1.53 -0.64
N LEU A 208 4.63 -1.45 -1.33
CA LEU A 208 3.61 -0.41 -1.16
C LEU A 208 2.61 -0.68 -0.05
N ARG A 209 2.72 -1.80 0.68
CA ARG A 209 1.72 -2.07 1.72
C ARG A 209 1.69 -0.92 2.72
N GLU A 210 0.49 -0.50 3.05
CA GLU A 210 0.18 0.55 3.99
C GLU A 210 0.90 0.32 5.34
N GLY A 211 1.16 1.38 6.07
CA GLY A 211 1.75 1.29 7.42
C GLY A 211 3.28 1.25 7.46
N LEU A 212 4.00 1.43 6.35
CA LEU A 212 5.45 1.60 6.36
C LEU A 212 5.82 3.08 6.54
N ASP A 213 6.29 3.43 7.72
CA ASP A 213 6.90 4.73 8.01
C ASP A 213 8.40 4.54 8.28
N LEU A 214 9.22 4.90 7.31
CA LEU A 214 10.65 4.65 7.27
C LEU A 214 11.43 5.96 7.02
N PRO A 215 11.60 6.80 8.05
CA PRO A 215 12.32 8.08 7.90
C PRO A 215 13.80 7.90 7.53
N GLU A 216 14.36 6.72 7.73
CA GLU A 216 15.73 6.37 7.37
C GLU A 216 15.91 6.18 5.86
N VAL A 217 14.82 5.95 5.12
CA VAL A 217 14.83 5.76 3.66
C VAL A 217 14.96 7.11 2.98
N SER A 218 16.09 7.35 2.35
CA SER A 218 16.37 8.54 1.56
C SER A 218 16.31 8.31 0.05
N LEU A 219 16.37 7.06 -0.39
CA LEU A 219 16.28 6.69 -1.80
C LEU A 219 15.24 5.61 -2.02
N VAL A 220 14.37 5.86 -2.99
CA VAL A 220 13.48 4.86 -3.58
C VAL A 220 13.82 4.72 -5.05
N ALA A 221 14.22 3.54 -5.49
CA ALA A 221 14.50 3.23 -6.88
C ALA A 221 13.36 2.39 -7.49
N ILE A 222 12.88 2.80 -8.63
CA ILE A 222 11.82 2.14 -9.38
C ILE A 222 12.41 1.67 -10.70
N LEU A 223 12.70 0.36 -10.81
CA LEU A 223 13.23 -0.22 -12.03
C LEU A 223 12.11 -0.44 -13.05
N ASP A 224 12.43 -0.29 -14.33
CA ASP A 224 11.47 -0.45 -15.43
C ASP A 224 10.15 0.32 -15.16
N ALA A 225 10.26 1.60 -14.85
CA ALA A 225 9.13 2.43 -14.48
C ALA A 225 8.17 2.70 -15.65
N ASP A 226 8.64 2.57 -16.89
CA ASP A 226 7.89 2.71 -18.14
C ASP A 226 7.07 1.48 -18.53
N LYS A 227 7.24 0.35 -17.85
CA LYS A 227 6.45 -0.86 -18.13
C LYS A 227 5.07 -0.75 -17.49
N GLU A 228 4.14 -0.16 -18.23
CA GLU A 228 2.76 0.07 -17.75
C GLU A 228 2.09 -1.22 -17.25
N GLY A 229 1.31 -1.05 -16.18
CA GLY A 229 0.59 -2.14 -15.53
C GLY A 229 0.20 -1.78 -14.09
N PHE A 230 -0.40 -2.73 -13.40
CA PHE A 230 -0.87 -2.52 -12.02
C PHE A 230 0.21 -1.97 -11.08
N LEU A 231 1.46 -2.45 -11.19
CA LEU A 231 2.59 -2.03 -10.34
C LEU A 231 3.20 -0.69 -10.76
N ARG A 232 2.83 -0.14 -11.90
CA ARG A 232 3.34 1.12 -12.46
C ARG A 232 2.19 2.08 -12.84
N SER A 233 1.00 1.83 -12.29
CA SER A 233 -0.11 2.78 -12.39
C SER A 233 0.22 4.07 -11.62
N GLU A 234 -0.43 5.18 -11.96
CA GLU A 234 -0.32 6.45 -11.26
C GLU A 234 -0.43 6.29 -9.73
N THR A 235 -1.47 5.59 -9.26
CA THR A 235 -1.69 5.31 -7.84
C THR A 235 -0.50 4.58 -7.22
N SER A 236 -0.01 3.53 -7.88
CA SER A 236 1.12 2.74 -7.41
C SER A 236 2.41 3.57 -7.34
N LEU A 237 2.66 4.39 -8.36
CA LEU A 237 3.83 5.28 -8.39
C LEU A 237 3.76 6.33 -7.27
N ILE A 238 2.63 7.02 -7.09
CA ILE A 238 2.44 8.02 -6.01
C ILE A 238 2.68 7.38 -4.64
N GLN A 239 2.15 6.19 -4.39
CA GLN A 239 2.35 5.46 -3.13
C GLN A 239 3.83 5.09 -2.91
N THR A 240 4.51 4.66 -3.97
CA THR A 240 5.95 4.33 -3.92
C THR A 240 6.80 5.57 -3.65
N ILE A 241 6.57 6.65 -4.37
CA ILE A 241 7.22 7.95 -4.19
C ILE A 241 7.08 8.41 -2.74
N GLY A 242 5.89 8.27 -2.18
CA GLY A 242 5.58 8.65 -0.81
C GLY A 242 6.46 8.00 0.27
N ARG A 243 7.10 6.86 -0.03
CA ARG A 243 8.01 6.19 0.92
C ARG A 243 9.29 6.98 1.21
N ALA A 244 9.76 7.80 0.26
CA ALA A 244 10.88 8.70 0.49
C ALA A 244 10.50 10.06 1.11
N ALA A 245 9.21 10.35 1.27
CA ALA A 245 8.71 11.65 1.71
C ALA A 245 8.91 11.95 3.21
N ARG A 246 9.39 10.99 3.99
CA ARG A 246 9.71 11.14 5.42
C ARG A 246 11.17 11.53 5.66
N ASN A 247 11.99 11.54 4.63
CA ASN A 247 13.39 11.96 4.69
C ASN A 247 13.56 13.35 4.07
N ALA A 248 14.32 14.23 4.72
CA ALA A 248 14.58 15.59 4.22
C ALA A 248 15.33 15.58 2.89
N GLU A 249 16.18 14.58 2.67
CA GLU A 249 16.98 14.36 1.45
C GLU A 249 16.36 13.29 0.53
N GLY A 250 15.03 13.10 0.63
CA GLY A 250 14.31 12.10 -0.13
C GLY A 250 14.46 12.26 -1.64
N LEU A 251 14.93 11.21 -2.30
CA LEU A 251 15.07 11.10 -3.75
C LEU A 251 14.32 9.85 -4.25
N VAL A 252 13.66 9.99 -5.38
CA VAL A 252 13.12 8.86 -6.14
C VAL A 252 13.80 8.82 -7.50
N ILE A 253 14.34 7.67 -7.87
CA ILE A 253 14.87 7.42 -9.21
C ILE A 253 13.92 6.49 -9.93
N MET A 254 13.41 6.93 -11.07
CA MET A 254 12.63 6.12 -11.99
C MET A 254 13.50 5.76 -13.18
N TYR A 255 13.81 4.48 -13.35
CA TYR A 255 14.52 4.01 -14.54
C TYR A 255 13.51 3.72 -15.63
N ALA A 256 13.56 4.50 -16.69
CA ALA A 256 12.62 4.47 -17.80
C ALA A 256 13.27 5.05 -19.06
N ASP A 257 12.99 4.44 -20.22
CA ASP A 257 13.42 4.97 -21.51
C ASP A 257 12.40 5.99 -22.06
N GLU A 258 11.14 5.87 -21.63
CA GLU A 258 10.06 6.80 -22.00
C GLU A 258 9.25 7.18 -20.75
N VAL A 259 8.78 8.43 -20.70
CA VAL A 259 7.85 8.86 -19.63
C VAL A 259 6.42 8.51 -20.07
N THR A 260 5.81 7.56 -19.36
CA THR A 260 4.43 7.15 -19.63
C THR A 260 3.44 8.15 -19.01
N ASP A 261 2.16 8.08 -19.43
CA ASP A 261 1.10 8.92 -18.87
C ASP A 261 0.94 8.74 -17.35
N SER A 262 1.13 7.52 -16.85
CA SER A 262 1.08 7.22 -15.41
C SER A 262 2.25 7.85 -14.65
N MET A 263 3.45 7.83 -15.25
CA MET A 263 4.63 8.49 -14.69
C MET A 263 4.44 10.02 -14.70
N ASP A 264 4.02 10.60 -15.80
CA ASP A 264 3.83 12.05 -15.94
C ASP A 264 2.85 12.59 -14.89
N ARG A 265 1.70 11.93 -14.71
CA ARG A 265 0.73 12.30 -13.68
C ARG A 265 1.29 12.18 -12.27
N ALA A 266 2.03 11.11 -11.97
CA ALA A 266 2.64 10.92 -10.64
C ALA A 266 3.74 11.95 -10.35
N ILE A 267 4.57 12.27 -11.33
CA ILE A 267 5.61 13.31 -11.24
C ILE A 267 4.97 14.68 -11.03
N THR A 268 4.04 15.06 -11.90
CA THR A 268 3.34 16.35 -11.84
C THR A 268 2.65 16.56 -10.50
N GLU A 269 1.95 15.56 -9.97
CA GLU A 269 1.28 15.66 -8.67
C GLU A 269 2.29 15.79 -7.52
N THR A 270 3.39 15.06 -7.57
CA THR A 270 4.46 15.15 -6.56
C THR A 270 5.11 16.54 -6.56
N GLU A 271 5.41 17.08 -7.75
CA GLU A 271 5.96 18.43 -7.91
C GLU A 271 4.99 19.50 -7.44
N ARG A 272 3.70 19.37 -7.75
CA ARG A 272 2.65 20.28 -7.27
C ARG A 272 2.61 20.32 -5.74
N ARG A 273 2.60 19.16 -5.08
CA ARG A 273 2.60 19.09 -3.60
C ARG A 273 3.87 19.68 -3.02
N ARG A 274 5.02 19.40 -3.64
CA ARG A 274 6.31 19.94 -3.24
C ARG A 274 6.35 21.47 -3.35
N ALA A 275 5.83 22.05 -4.43
CA ALA A 275 5.75 23.50 -4.62
C ALA A 275 4.89 24.19 -3.56
N ILE A 276 3.70 23.62 -3.25
CA ILE A 276 2.79 24.14 -2.21
C ILE A 276 3.49 24.13 -0.85
N GLN A 277 4.13 23.02 -0.47
CA GLN A 277 4.83 22.91 0.81
C GLN A 277 6.02 23.86 0.88
N THR A 278 6.78 24.02 -0.23
CA THR A 278 7.92 24.96 -0.29
C THR A 278 7.47 26.39 -0.07
N ALA A 279 6.41 26.81 -0.74
CA ALA A 279 5.83 28.15 -0.57
C ALA A 279 5.35 28.39 0.87
N TYR A 280 4.69 27.39 1.45
CA TYR A 280 4.23 27.46 2.84
C TYR A 280 5.40 27.58 3.82
N ASN A 281 6.45 26.76 3.66
CA ASN A 281 7.64 26.81 4.51
C ASN A 281 8.31 28.19 4.45
N ALA A 282 8.48 28.74 3.24
CA ALA A 282 9.06 30.08 3.06
C ALA A 282 8.22 31.17 3.74
N ALA A 283 6.90 31.12 3.60
CA ALA A 283 5.99 32.11 4.20
C ALA A 283 5.97 32.06 5.75
N HIS A 284 6.25 30.90 6.34
CA HIS A 284 6.16 30.68 7.79
C HIS A 284 7.54 30.52 8.46
N GLY A 285 8.64 30.67 7.73
CA GLY A 285 10.00 30.51 8.28
C GLY A 285 10.26 29.09 8.81
N ILE A 286 9.63 28.06 8.22
CA ILE A 286 9.76 26.67 8.65
C ILE A 286 11.00 26.05 8.02
N ASP A 287 11.94 25.60 8.87
CA ASP A 287 13.09 24.81 8.44
C ASP A 287 12.69 23.32 8.31
N ARG A 288 13.26 22.66 7.29
CA ARG A 288 13.00 21.25 7.04
C ARG A 288 13.63 20.38 8.12
N LYS A 289 12.84 19.61 8.83
CA LYS A 289 13.33 18.65 9.82
C LYS A 289 12.94 17.24 9.45
N SER A 290 13.94 16.36 9.35
CA SER A 290 13.71 14.92 9.28
C SER A 290 13.01 14.43 10.54
N THR A 291 12.08 13.51 10.43
CA THR A 291 11.44 12.81 11.56
C THR A 291 12.36 11.75 12.18
N ARG A 292 13.68 11.79 11.94
CA ARG A 292 14.62 10.97 12.69
C ARG A 292 14.49 11.28 14.17
N LEU A 293 14.04 10.27 14.91
CA LEU A 293 14.10 10.20 16.37
C LEU A 293 15.46 9.66 16.78
#